data_42ea0605f60e5566b67bf8ee080dbd91
#
_entry.id   42ea0605f60e5566b67bf8ee080dbd91
#
_cell.length_a   1.000
_cell.length_b   1.000
_cell.length_c   1.000
_cell.angle_alpha   90.00
_cell.angle_beta   90.00
_cell.angle_gamma   90.00
#
_symmetry.space_group_name_H-M   'P 1'
#
loop_
_entity.id
_entity.type
_entity.pdbx_description
1 polymer ?
#
loop_
_entity_poly.entity_id
_entity_poly.type
_entity_poly.pdbx_seq_one_letter_code
_entity_poly.pdbx_strand_id
1 'polypeptide(L)'
;MDILNDVGCKKMTFENYDFTDFWYDIDYSLNEYVEEYPSDEMIESVEKELGYKLPESYIWLMKQHNGGITTKSCFPTNEPTTWAENHVAITGILGIGRKKRSSLCGEFGSQFMIDEWEYPAIGVAICDCPSAGHDMIFLDYRECGPKGEPKVVHVDQEHDYKITHLADTFEEFICGLKDEEFFEDEFDDLEDDNVEILELANTTLKISDILKSDFNWDEVKIEEDEFDKLSTDLIIDFLSKNTPQERQLLAISWNFDNPKKVIQWIVNQPDTDRGTILYLYWHISPTFCKNFSNRKECEENESWYLEDYDIINTIEKNWISDFYKNQIYAFNPSNDVYCGGYDWTSEYDKNKVKVEIPSEMFEVLDGETLEKPEWEEGIPSDILDIMDKLCDALDD
;
A
#
# COMPACT_ATOMS: atom_id res chain seq x y z
N MET A 1 -48.42 -5.12 -41.48
CA MET A 1 -47.18 -5.93 -41.36
C MET A 1 -46.09 -4.98 -40.96
N ASP A 2 -46.04 -4.65 -39.70
CA ASP A 2 -45.08 -3.67 -39.20
C ASP A 2 -43.92 -4.46 -38.61
N ILE A 3 -42.74 -4.33 -39.23
CA ILE A 3 -41.48 -4.75 -38.72
C ILE A 3 -41.00 -3.59 -37.85
N LEU A 4 -41.34 -3.60 -36.58
CA LEU A 4 -40.74 -2.74 -35.58
C LEU A 4 -39.31 -3.23 -35.36
N ASN A 5 -38.33 -2.46 -35.84
CA ASN A 5 -36.92 -2.58 -35.46
C ASN A 5 -36.84 -2.33 -33.99
N ASP A 6 -36.52 -3.37 -33.24
CA ASP A 6 -35.99 -3.27 -31.89
C ASP A 6 -34.57 -2.76 -31.96
N VAL A 7 -34.42 -1.44 -32.06
CA VAL A 7 -33.17 -0.76 -31.81
C VAL A 7 -33.04 -0.67 -30.29
N GLY A 8 -32.51 -1.73 -29.69
CA GLY A 8 -32.15 -1.71 -28.28
C GLY A 8 -31.31 -0.46 -28.01
N CYS A 9 -31.84 0.42 -27.20
CA CYS A 9 -31.10 1.58 -26.68
C CYS A 9 -29.91 1.02 -25.92
N LYS A 10 -28.71 1.11 -26.51
CA LYS A 10 -27.48 0.69 -25.86
C LYS A 10 -27.32 1.60 -24.65
N LYS A 11 -27.50 1.08 -23.42
CA LYS A 11 -27.30 1.83 -22.18
C LYS A 11 -25.87 2.40 -22.25
N MET A 12 -25.73 3.70 -22.06
CA MET A 12 -24.41 4.34 -22.07
C MET A 12 -23.66 3.86 -20.82
N THR A 13 -22.44 3.38 -21.01
CA THR A 13 -21.56 2.95 -19.94
C THR A 13 -21.19 4.17 -19.08
N PHE A 14 -21.24 4.04 -17.75
CA PHE A 14 -20.97 5.09 -16.78
C PHE A 14 -21.84 6.35 -16.93
N GLU A 15 -23.14 6.18 -17.20
CA GLU A 15 -24.08 7.30 -17.31
C GLU A 15 -24.13 8.09 -15.98
N ASN A 16 -23.77 9.39 -16.06
CA ASN A 16 -23.68 10.33 -14.93
C ASN A 16 -22.53 10.11 -13.91
N TYR A 17 -21.54 9.28 -14.18
CA TYR A 17 -20.36 9.20 -13.33
C TYR A 17 -19.33 10.27 -13.75
N ASP A 18 -18.82 11.03 -12.77
CA ASP A 18 -17.82 12.08 -13.00
C ASP A 18 -16.41 11.50 -12.82
N PHE A 19 -15.63 11.50 -13.91
CA PHE A 19 -14.24 11.06 -13.94
C PHE A 19 -13.22 12.21 -13.80
N THR A 20 -13.63 13.45 -13.47
CA THR A 20 -12.74 14.62 -13.47
C THR A 20 -11.66 14.34 -12.50
N ASP A 21 -11.52 13.91 -11.50
CA ASP A 21 -10.38 13.65 -10.60
C ASP A 21 -10.24 12.14 -10.26
N PHE A 22 -10.62 11.27 -11.20
CA PHE A 22 -10.63 9.83 -10.95
C PHE A 22 -9.22 9.22 -10.90
N TRP A 23 -8.29 9.70 -11.75
CA TRP A 23 -6.94 9.16 -11.84
C TRP A 23 -5.95 10.00 -11.05
N TYR A 24 -5.02 9.33 -10.37
CA TYR A 24 -3.90 9.92 -9.66
C TYR A 24 -2.62 9.74 -10.48
N ASP A 25 -2.39 10.68 -11.42
CA ASP A 25 -1.33 10.64 -12.42
C ASP A 25 0.01 11.14 -11.87
N ILE A 26 0.55 10.46 -10.87
CA ILE A 26 1.93 10.63 -10.43
C ILE A 26 2.88 9.84 -11.32
N ASP A 27 4.17 10.19 -11.29
CA ASP A 27 5.20 9.53 -12.11
C ASP A 27 5.21 8.01 -11.95
N TYR A 28 4.95 7.50 -10.75
CA TYR A 28 4.83 6.07 -10.51
C TYR A 28 3.64 5.46 -11.27
N SER A 29 2.45 6.06 -11.16
CA SER A 29 1.26 5.61 -11.89
C SER A 29 1.52 5.57 -13.39
N LEU A 30 2.06 6.67 -13.94
CA LEU A 30 2.35 6.81 -15.37
C LEU A 30 3.41 5.82 -15.86
N ASN A 31 4.38 5.46 -15.02
CA ASN A 31 5.47 4.57 -15.41
C ASN A 31 5.10 3.09 -15.27
N GLU A 32 4.38 2.69 -14.23
CA GLU A 32 4.13 1.29 -13.90
C GLU A 32 2.80 0.77 -14.46
N TYR A 33 1.77 1.64 -14.60
CA TYR A 33 0.41 1.23 -14.96
C TYR A 33 -0.06 1.75 -16.30
N VAL A 34 0.22 3.03 -16.61
CA VAL A 34 -0.45 3.70 -17.74
C VAL A 34 0.15 3.29 -19.07
N GLU A 35 -0.59 2.49 -19.82
CA GLU A 35 -0.28 2.05 -21.17
C GLU A 35 -0.68 3.11 -22.22
N GLU A 36 -0.21 2.96 -23.46
CA GLU A 36 -0.77 3.69 -24.58
C GLU A 36 -2.26 3.35 -24.77
N TYR A 37 -3.05 4.30 -25.30
CA TYR A 37 -4.48 4.04 -25.58
C TYR A 37 -4.66 2.79 -26.45
N PRO A 38 -5.48 1.82 -26.03
CA PRO A 38 -5.55 0.53 -26.69
C PRO A 38 -6.32 0.62 -28.00
N SER A 39 -5.71 0.17 -29.11
CA SER A 39 -6.43 -0.05 -30.36
C SER A 39 -7.32 -1.29 -30.27
N ASP A 40 -8.32 -1.40 -31.16
CA ASP A 40 -9.18 -2.57 -31.20
C ASP A 40 -8.39 -3.86 -31.45
N GLU A 41 -7.30 -3.80 -32.25
CA GLU A 41 -6.40 -4.94 -32.49
C GLU A 41 -5.60 -5.31 -31.24
N MET A 42 -5.21 -4.34 -30.41
CA MET A 42 -4.55 -4.60 -29.13
C MET A 42 -5.53 -5.28 -28.17
N ILE A 43 -6.76 -4.79 -28.06
CA ILE A 43 -7.81 -5.39 -27.22
C ILE A 43 -8.05 -6.83 -27.63
N GLU A 44 -8.29 -7.10 -28.93
CA GLU A 44 -8.48 -8.46 -29.44
C GLU A 44 -7.29 -9.37 -29.16
N SER A 45 -6.07 -8.84 -29.23
CA SER A 45 -4.84 -9.58 -28.96
C SER A 45 -4.69 -9.94 -27.49
N VAL A 46 -5.01 -9.01 -26.57
CA VAL A 46 -4.99 -9.24 -25.12
C VAL A 46 -6.09 -10.23 -24.70
N GLU A 47 -7.31 -10.05 -25.18
CA GLU A 47 -8.42 -10.98 -24.91
C GLU A 47 -8.11 -12.41 -25.39
N LYS A 48 -7.45 -12.54 -26.54
CA LYS A 48 -7.04 -13.85 -27.06
C LYS A 48 -5.96 -14.50 -26.19
N GLU A 49 -5.03 -13.72 -25.66
CA GLU A 49 -3.97 -14.20 -24.78
C GLU A 49 -4.53 -14.66 -23.43
N LEU A 50 -5.39 -13.83 -22.81
CA LEU A 50 -6.05 -14.13 -21.56
C LEU A 50 -7.10 -15.27 -21.67
N GLY A 51 -7.69 -15.46 -22.87
CA GLY A 51 -8.75 -16.45 -23.10
C GLY A 51 -10.16 -15.95 -22.73
N TYR A 52 -10.30 -14.68 -22.38
CA TYR A 52 -11.55 -14.07 -21.92
C TYR A 52 -11.89 -12.82 -22.74
N LYS A 53 -13.19 -12.53 -22.88
CA LYS A 53 -13.68 -11.24 -23.39
C LYS A 53 -13.76 -10.24 -22.25
N LEU A 54 -13.11 -9.08 -22.41
CA LEU A 54 -13.18 -8.01 -21.43
C LEU A 54 -14.57 -7.32 -21.46
N PRO A 55 -15.10 -6.87 -20.31
CA PRO A 55 -16.36 -6.13 -20.24
C PRO A 55 -16.32 -4.84 -21.10
N GLU A 56 -17.44 -4.48 -21.71
CA GLU A 56 -17.52 -3.22 -22.47
C GLU A 56 -17.18 -2.00 -21.60
N SER A 57 -17.56 -2.02 -20.32
CA SER A 57 -17.22 -0.97 -19.33
C SER A 57 -15.73 -0.87 -19.05
N TYR A 58 -15.04 -2.00 -18.93
CA TYR A 58 -13.57 -2.01 -18.77
C TYR A 58 -12.87 -1.44 -20.00
N ILE A 59 -13.25 -1.90 -21.18
CA ILE A 59 -12.69 -1.39 -22.46
C ILE A 59 -12.97 0.10 -22.61
N TRP A 60 -14.18 0.56 -22.26
CA TRP A 60 -14.53 1.96 -22.32
C TRP A 60 -13.64 2.82 -21.43
N LEU A 61 -13.41 2.40 -20.18
CA LEU A 61 -12.56 3.12 -19.23
C LEU A 61 -11.12 3.16 -19.72
N MET A 62 -10.58 2.03 -20.18
CA MET A 62 -9.20 1.95 -20.69
C MET A 62 -8.99 2.77 -21.98
N LYS A 63 -10.04 2.99 -22.76
CA LYS A 63 -9.99 3.92 -23.91
C LYS A 63 -9.99 5.40 -23.52
N GLN A 64 -10.40 5.75 -22.28
CA GLN A 64 -10.26 7.11 -21.75
C GLN A 64 -8.89 7.31 -21.10
N HIS A 65 -8.43 6.32 -20.32
CA HIS A 65 -7.14 6.29 -19.65
C HIS A 65 -6.76 4.83 -19.42
N ASN A 66 -5.62 4.39 -19.93
CA ASN A 66 -5.32 2.96 -20.04
C ASN A 66 -4.56 2.40 -18.84
N GLY A 67 -5.25 2.20 -17.72
CA GLY A 67 -4.70 1.78 -16.45
C GLY A 67 -4.25 2.97 -15.61
N GLY A 68 -3.92 2.74 -14.34
CA GLY A 68 -3.46 3.79 -13.43
C GLY A 68 -3.93 3.62 -12.00
N ILE A 69 -3.40 4.45 -11.12
CA ILE A 69 -3.81 4.58 -9.73
C ILE A 69 -5.05 5.46 -9.65
N THR A 70 -6.02 5.10 -8.81
CA THR A 70 -7.26 5.85 -8.64
C THR A 70 -7.21 6.72 -7.39
N THR A 71 -7.89 7.86 -7.39
CA THR A 71 -8.03 8.72 -6.19
C THR A 71 -8.90 8.06 -5.14
N LYS A 72 -9.96 7.36 -5.58
CA LYS A 72 -10.83 6.55 -4.73
C LYS A 72 -10.38 5.10 -4.84
N SER A 73 -9.89 4.55 -3.74
CA SER A 73 -9.22 3.27 -3.74
C SER A 73 -9.94 2.17 -2.94
N CYS A 74 -11.00 2.49 -2.20
CA CYS A 74 -11.67 1.53 -1.33
C CYS A 74 -13.04 1.11 -1.86
N PHE A 75 -13.36 -0.19 -1.80
CA PHE A 75 -14.66 -0.73 -2.19
C PHE A 75 -15.34 -1.42 -1.00
N PRO A 76 -16.60 -1.07 -0.66
CA PRO A 76 -17.29 -1.63 0.50
C PRO A 76 -17.52 -3.13 0.37
N THR A 77 -17.36 -3.87 1.46
CA THR A 77 -17.62 -5.29 1.56
C THR A 77 -18.63 -5.58 2.68
N ASN A 78 -19.37 -6.69 2.55
CA ASN A 78 -20.31 -7.14 3.58
C ASN A 78 -19.67 -8.15 4.55
N GLU A 79 -18.40 -8.42 4.41
CA GLU A 79 -17.62 -9.34 5.23
C GLU A 79 -16.18 -8.85 5.33
N PRO A 80 -15.47 -9.17 6.41
CA PRO A 80 -14.08 -8.78 6.59
C PRO A 80 -13.15 -9.30 5.49
N THR A 81 -12.18 -8.47 5.13
CA THR A 81 -11.05 -8.81 4.25
C THR A 81 -9.75 -8.70 5.05
N THR A 82 -8.62 -9.07 4.48
CA THR A 82 -7.28 -8.80 5.06
C THR A 82 -6.99 -7.32 5.22
N TRP A 83 -7.67 -6.47 4.46
CA TRP A 83 -7.47 -5.02 4.51
C TRP A 83 -8.27 -4.34 5.62
N ALA A 84 -9.58 -4.66 5.72
CA ALA A 84 -10.47 -4.02 6.68
C ALA A 84 -11.74 -4.86 6.91
N GLU A 85 -12.51 -4.51 7.94
CA GLU A 85 -13.75 -5.20 8.32
C GLU A 85 -14.89 -4.99 7.30
N ASN A 86 -14.91 -3.85 6.61
CA ASN A 86 -16.05 -3.39 5.80
C ASN A 86 -15.68 -2.94 4.39
N HIS A 87 -14.40 -3.04 3.98
CA HIS A 87 -13.96 -2.70 2.63
C HIS A 87 -12.69 -3.44 2.22
N VAL A 88 -12.35 -3.33 0.94
CA VAL A 88 -11.06 -3.73 0.37
C VAL A 88 -10.44 -2.51 -0.31
N ALA A 89 -9.11 -2.38 -0.24
CA ALA A 89 -8.39 -1.33 -0.95
C ALA A 89 -7.73 -1.86 -2.22
N ILE A 90 -7.64 -1.01 -3.25
CA ILE A 90 -6.87 -1.24 -4.47
C ILE A 90 -5.72 -0.23 -4.57
N THR A 91 -4.60 -0.66 -5.14
CA THR A 91 -3.51 0.25 -5.52
C THR A 91 -3.79 0.87 -6.87
N GLY A 92 -4.08 0.04 -7.88
CA GLY A 92 -4.32 0.54 -9.23
C GLY A 92 -5.03 -0.46 -10.13
N ILE A 93 -5.53 0.06 -11.25
CA ILE A 93 -6.22 -0.71 -12.29
C ILE A 93 -5.22 -1.03 -13.40
N LEU A 94 -5.10 -2.31 -13.77
CA LEU A 94 -4.16 -2.78 -14.79
C LEU A 94 -4.63 -2.33 -16.19
N GLY A 95 -3.73 -1.73 -16.97
CA GLY A 95 -4.03 -1.30 -18.35
C GLY A 95 -4.14 -2.46 -19.35
N ILE A 96 -4.85 -2.25 -20.47
CA ILE A 96 -4.88 -3.19 -21.59
C ILE A 96 -3.56 -3.06 -22.36
N GLY A 97 -2.63 -3.94 -22.10
CA GLY A 97 -1.29 -3.89 -22.72
C GLY A 97 -0.33 -4.94 -22.19
N ARG A 98 0.97 -4.73 -22.52
CA ARG A 98 2.08 -5.64 -22.17
C ARG A 98 3.37 -4.90 -21.80
N LYS A 99 3.42 -3.56 -21.97
CA LYS A 99 4.66 -2.80 -21.83
C LYS A 99 4.92 -2.37 -20.39
N LYS A 100 3.85 -2.09 -19.66
CA LYS A 100 3.92 -1.71 -18.25
C LYS A 100 3.94 -2.94 -17.37
N ARG A 101 4.61 -2.84 -16.23
CA ARG A 101 4.68 -3.97 -15.29
C ARG A 101 3.30 -4.37 -14.80
N SER A 102 2.49 -3.38 -14.45
CA SER A 102 1.09 -3.54 -14.01
C SER A 102 0.12 -3.35 -15.19
N SER A 103 0.27 -4.17 -16.24
CA SER A 103 -0.70 -4.31 -17.35
C SER A 103 -1.30 -5.69 -17.32
N LEU A 104 -2.46 -5.90 -17.96
CA LEU A 104 -3.15 -7.20 -18.01
C LEU A 104 -2.26 -8.37 -18.48
N CYS A 105 -1.35 -8.11 -19.44
CA CYS A 105 -0.37 -9.06 -19.94
C CYS A 105 1.07 -8.58 -19.72
N GLY A 106 1.29 -7.74 -18.68
CA GLY A 106 2.62 -7.26 -18.26
C GLY A 106 3.35 -8.24 -17.36
N GLU A 107 4.48 -7.80 -16.83
CA GLU A 107 5.32 -8.61 -15.94
C GLU A 107 4.56 -9.10 -14.70
N PHE A 108 3.72 -8.26 -14.10
CA PHE A 108 2.84 -8.57 -12.98
C PHE A 108 1.37 -8.65 -13.41
N GLY A 109 1.14 -9.08 -14.63
CA GLY A 109 -0.19 -9.21 -15.20
C GLY A 109 -0.95 -10.45 -14.71
N SER A 110 -2.18 -10.59 -15.18
CA SER A 110 -3.11 -11.64 -14.75
C SER A 110 -2.56 -13.07 -14.84
N GLN A 111 -1.82 -13.40 -15.92
CA GLN A 111 -1.28 -14.75 -16.07
C GLN A 111 -0.12 -15.01 -15.10
N PHE A 112 0.72 -14.01 -14.80
CA PHE A 112 1.78 -14.12 -13.82
C PHE A 112 1.21 -14.41 -12.42
N MET A 113 0.12 -13.76 -12.03
CA MET A 113 -0.52 -14.02 -10.73
C MET A 113 -1.07 -15.45 -10.64
N ILE A 114 -1.58 -16.01 -11.74
CA ILE A 114 -2.08 -17.38 -11.78
C ILE A 114 -0.93 -18.41 -11.76
N ASP A 115 0.14 -18.17 -12.52
CA ASP A 115 1.20 -19.16 -12.74
C ASP A 115 2.26 -19.17 -11.62
N GLU A 116 2.61 -18.00 -11.08
CA GLU A 116 3.70 -17.84 -10.11
C GLU A 116 3.19 -17.66 -8.66
N TRP A 117 2.01 -17.05 -8.50
CA TRP A 117 1.39 -16.81 -7.18
C TRP A 117 0.23 -17.78 -6.88
N GLU A 118 -0.01 -18.75 -7.76
CA GLU A 118 -1.01 -19.80 -7.61
C GLU A 118 -2.46 -19.31 -7.43
N TYR A 119 -2.76 -18.07 -7.85
CA TYR A 119 -4.13 -17.59 -7.84
C TYR A 119 -5.06 -18.49 -8.66
N PRO A 120 -6.32 -18.68 -8.23
CA PRO A 120 -7.25 -19.55 -8.94
C PRO A 120 -7.54 -19.01 -10.34
N ALA A 121 -7.51 -19.88 -11.35
CA ALA A 121 -7.79 -19.55 -12.75
C ALA A 121 -9.31 -19.32 -12.97
N ILE A 122 -9.88 -18.34 -12.27
CA ILE A 122 -11.31 -18.00 -12.33
C ILE A 122 -11.64 -16.96 -13.40
N GLY A 123 -10.62 -16.26 -13.90
CA GLY A 123 -10.78 -15.18 -14.85
C GLY A 123 -9.54 -14.31 -15.01
N VAL A 124 -9.69 -13.00 -14.90
CA VAL A 124 -8.65 -12.00 -15.19
C VAL A 124 -8.41 -11.13 -13.96
N ALA A 125 -7.18 -11.10 -13.44
CA ALA A 125 -6.76 -10.10 -12.44
C ALA A 125 -6.72 -8.72 -13.09
N ILE A 126 -7.41 -7.73 -12.49
CA ILE A 126 -7.59 -6.39 -13.05
C ILE A 126 -7.10 -5.27 -12.16
N CYS A 127 -6.97 -5.48 -10.86
CA CYS A 127 -6.36 -4.53 -9.95
C CYS A 127 -5.45 -5.28 -8.99
N ASP A 128 -4.34 -4.65 -8.64
CA ASP A 128 -3.55 -5.02 -7.47
C ASP A 128 -4.05 -4.26 -6.24
N CYS A 129 -3.74 -4.83 -5.08
CA CYS A 129 -4.06 -4.27 -3.78
C CYS A 129 -2.76 -3.82 -3.08
N PRO A 130 -2.83 -3.00 -2.02
CA PRO A 130 -1.63 -2.51 -1.33
C PRO A 130 -0.92 -3.56 -0.47
N SER A 131 -1.17 -4.84 -0.72
CA SER A 131 -0.61 -6.02 -0.06
C SER A 131 0.61 -6.63 -0.78
N ALA A 132 1.20 -5.94 -1.75
CA ALA A 132 2.33 -6.44 -2.56
C ALA A 132 2.05 -7.76 -3.31
N GLY A 133 0.81 -8.04 -3.66
CA GLY A 133 0.39 -9.21 -4.43
C GLY A 133 -0.26 -10.33 -3.62
N HIS A 134 -0.42 -10.16 -2.30
CA HIS A 134 -1.09 -11.14 -1.43
C HIS A 134 -2.62 -11.12 -1.59
N ASP A 135 -3.18 -10.08 -2.17
CA ASP A 135 -4.56 -10.05 -2.63
C ASP A 135 -4.72 -9.28 -3.94
N MET A 136 -5.73 -9.63 -4.73
CA MET A 136 -5.97 -9.09 -6.05
C MET A 136 -7.47 -9.00 -6.34
N ILE A 137 -7.85 -8.06 -7.21
CA ILE A 137 -9.22 -7.98 -7.74
C ILE A 137 -9.30 -8.69 -9.08
N PHE A 138 -10.27 -9.58 -9.22
CA PHE A 138 -10.50 -10.38 -10.42
C PHE A 138 -11.86 -10.09 -11.08
N LEU A 139 -11.88 -10.18 -12.40
CA LEU A 139 -13.08 -10.47 -13.16
C LEU A 139 -13.34 -11.97 -13.11
N ASP A 140 -14.40 -12.39 -12.45
CA ASP A 140 -14.76 -13.80 -12.26
C ASP A 140 -15.72 -14.30 -13.34
N TYR A 141 -15.22 -15.21 -14.19
CA TYR A 141 -15.97 -15.77 -15.33
C TYR A 141 -16.59 -17.14 -15.04
N ARG A 142 -16.51 -17.66 -13.83
CA ARG A 142 -16.99 -19.01 -13.51
C ARG A 142 -18.48 -19.20 -13.80
N GLU A 143 -19.31 -18.19 -13.56
CA GLU A 143 -20.77 -18.29 -13.76
C GLU A 143 -21.19 -17.92 -15.18
N CYS A 144 -20.56 -16.93 -15.80
CA CYS A 144 -20.96 -16.41 -17.11
C CYS A 144 -20.22 -17.03 -18.30
N GLY A 145 -19.11 -17.74 -18.04
CA GLY A 145 -18.21 -18.27 -19.07
C GLY A 145 -17.37 -17.18 -19.74
N PRO A 146 -16.35 -17.55 -20.55
CA PRO A 146 -15.27 -16.66 -21.00
C PRO A 146 -15.71 -15.51 -21.95
N LYS A 147 -16.99 -15.39 -22.24
CA LYS A 147 -17.55 -14.35 -23.13
C LYS A 147 -18.74 -13.61 -22.52
N GLY A 148 -19.15 -14.00 -21.31
CA GLY A 148 -20.23 -13.34 -20.59
C GLY A 148 -19.75 -12.11 -19.83
N GLU A 149 -20.66 -11.44 -19.13
CA GLU A 149 -20.37 -10.35 -18.20
C GLU A 149 -19.90 -10.94 -16.87
N PRO A 150 -18.63 -10.74 -16.45
CA PRO A 150 -18.12 -11.29 -15.22
C PRO A 150 -18.49 -10.46 -14.00
N LYS A 151 -18.55 -11.11 -12.85
CA LYS A 151 -18.57 -10.44 -11.56
C LYS A 151 -17.19 -9.92 -11.19
N VAL A 152 -17.13 -8.94 -10.30
CA VAL A 152 -15.89 -8.47 -9.69
C VAL A 152 -15.76 -9.07 -8.30
N VAL A 153 -14.62 -9.68 -8.03
CA VAL A 153 -14.34 -10.34 -6.76
C VAL A 153 -12.94 -9.97 -6.26
N HIS A 154 -12.79 -9.92 -4.95
CA HIS A 154 -11.51 -9.90 -4.28
C HIS A 154 -11.06 -11.33 -4.02
N VAL A 155 -9.78 -11.62 -4.21
CA VAL A 155 -9.17 -12.93 -3.95
C VAL A 155 -7.98 -12.74 -3.03
N ASP A 156 -8.03 -13.37 -1.88
CA ASP A 156 -7.08 -13.24 -0.79
C ASP A 156 -6.21 -14.50 -0.68
N GLN A 157 -4.94 -14.38 -1.02
CA GLN A 157 -3.98 -15.49 -1.03
C GLN A 157 -3.67 -15.99 0.39
N GLU A 158 -3.61 -15.12 1.37
CA GLU A 158 -3.25 -15.46 2.75
C GLU A 158 -4.33 -16.26 3.45
N HIS A 159 -5.59 -16.16 2.98
CA HIS A 159 -6.72 -16.93 3.48
C HIS A 159 -7.18 -18.03 2.49
N ASP A 160 -6.25 -18.88 2.06
CA ASP A 160 -6.53 -20.00 1.14
C ASP A 160 -7.27 -19.56 -0.15
N TYR A 161 -6.91 -18.39 -0.70
CA TYR A 161 -7.57 -17.79 -1.86
C TYR A 161 -9.07 -17.58 -1.65
N LYS A 162 -9.44 -17.12 -0.45
CA LYS A 162 -10.81 -16.71 -0.14
C LYS A 162 -11.31 -15.72 -1.19
N ILE A 163 -12.50 -15.99 -1.72
CA ILE A 163 -13.12 -15.15 -2.74
C ILE A 163 -14.27 -14.38 -2.13
N THR A 164 -14.15 -13.05 -2.08
CA THR A 164 -15.19 -12.13 -1.60
C THR A 164 -15.81 -11.41 -2.80
N HIS A 165 -17.14 -11.47 -2.92
CA HIS A 165 -17.88 -10.79 -3.97
C HIS A 165 -17.90 -9.28 -3.71
N LEU A 166 -17.57 -8.48 -4.74
CA LEU A 166 -17.59 -7.02 -4.68
C LEU A 166 -18.78 -6.44 -5.46
N ALA A 167 -18.86 -6.71 -6.77
CA ALA A 167 -19.87 -6.15 -7.63
C ALA A 167 -20.32 -7.13 -8.72
N ASP A 168 -21.54 -6.97 -9.24
CA ASP A 168 -22.07 -7.80 -10.32
C ASP A 168 -21.50 -7.41 -11.70
N THR A 169 -20.97 -6.20 -11.83
CA THR A 169 -20.32 -5.70 -13.06
C THR A 169 -19.10 -4.83 -12.75
N PHE A 170 -18.19 -4.68 -13.71
CA PHE A 170 -17.07 -3.76 -13.56
C PHE A 170 -17.54 -2.28 -13.45
N GLU A 171 -18.62 -1.90 -14.13
CA GLU A 171 -19.21 -0.56 -13.99
C GLU A 171 -19.66 -0.27 -12.55
N GLU A 172 -20.34 -1.23 -11.91
CA GLU A 172 -20.75 -1.11 -10.50
C GLU A 172 -19.55 -1.03 -9.56
N PHE A 173 -18.51 -1.81 -9.81
CA PHE A 173 -17.26 -1.77 -9.04
C PHE A 173 -16.62 -0.37 -9.10
N ILE A 174 -16.41 0.19 -10.28
CA ILE A 174 -15.83 1.53 -10.44
C ILE A 174 -16.69 2.62 -9.80
N CYS A 175 -18.01 2.56 -10.02
CA CYS A 175 -18.95 3.53 -9.42
C CYS A 175 -19.06 3.40 -7.90
N GLY A 176 -18.74 2.23 -7.35
CA GLY A 176 -18.75 1.93 -5.92
C GLY A 176 -17.50 2.33 -5.17
N LEU A 177 -16.41 2.66 -5.86
CA LEU A 177 -15.16 3.09 -5.22
C LEU A 177 -15.36 4.36 -4.38
N LYS A 178 -14.78 4.37 -3.19
CA LYS A 178 -14.84 5.43 -2.20
C LYS A 178 -13.44 5.86 -1.80
N ASP A 179 -13.36 7.07 -1.23
CA ASP A 179 -12.19 7.51 -0.46
C ASP A 179 -12.12 6.68 0.83
N GLU A 180 -10.95 6.47 1.38
CA GLU A 180 -10.75 5.73 2.64
C GLU A 180 -11.48 6.40 3.80
N GLU A 181 -11.50 7.74 3.83
CA GLU A 181 -12.25 8.56 4.80
C GLU A 181 -13.75 8.21 4.86
N PHE A 182 -14.35 7.76 3.77
CA PHE A 182 -15.77 7.35 3.74
C PHE A 182 -16.08 6.23 4.74
N PHE A 183 -15.11 5.36 5.00
CA PHE A 183 -15.29 4.23 5.90
C PHE A 183 -14.97 4.58 7.36
N GLU A 184 -14.36 5.73 7.59
CA GLU A 184 -14.14 6.28 8.93
C GLU A 184 -15.44 6.89 9.49
N ASP A 185 -16.27 7.52 8.64
CA ASP A 185 -17.48 8.23 9.03
C ASP A 185 -18.73 7.34 9.24
N GLU A 186 -18.79 6.11 8.67
CA GLU A 186 -19.99 5.25 8.77
C GLU A 186 -20.25 4.65 10.16
N PHE A 187 -19.37 4.83 11.12
CA PHE A 187 -19.55 4.31 12.49
C PHE A 187 -20.15 5.31 13.48
N ASP A 188 -20.33 6.57 13.13
CA ASP A 188 -20.89 7.59 14.04
C ASP A 188 -22.42 7.65 14.10
N ASP A 189 -23.18 6.98 13.18
CA ASP A 189 -24.64 7.13 13.07
C ASP A 189 -25.50 5.96 13.59
N LEU A 190 -24.94 4.98 14.32
CA LEU A 190 -25.70 3.86 14.89
C LEU A 190 -25.72 3.86 16.42
N GLU A 191 -26.19 4.96 17.04
CA GLU A 191 -26.77 4.92 18.38
C GLU A 191 -28.30 4.95 18.24
N ASP A 192 -28.98 3.81 18.22
CA ASP A 192 -30.14 3.55 19.11
C ASP A 192 -30.67 2.11 19.01
N ASP A 193 -31.00 1.56 20.21
CA ASP A 193 -31.92 0.48 20.55
C ASP A 193 -31.54 -1.02 20.38
N ASN A 194 -31.06 -1.56 21.51
CA ASN A 194 -31.40 -2.90 22.02
C ASN A 194 -31.12 -4.16 21.18
N VAL A 195 -29.94 -4.74 21.34
CA VAL A 195 -29.80 -6.20 21.50
C VAL A 195 -28.85 -6.50 22.64
N GLU A 196 -29.40 -6.94 23.77
CA GLU A 196 -28.68 -7.50 24.89
C GLU A 196 -28.13 -8.90 24.55
N ILE A 197 -26.84 -9.09 24.88
CA ILE A 197 -26.20 -10.37 25.25
C ILE A 197 -25.91 -11.33 24.09
N LEU A 198 -24.68 -11.32 23.66
CA LEU A 198 -23.71 -12.42 23.46
C LEU A 198 -22.65 -12.10 22.39
N GLU A 199 -21.80 -11.11 22.62
CA GLU A 199 -20.51 -10.97 21.90
C GLU A 199 -19.51 -10.23 22.78
N LEU A 200 -18.95 -10.96 23.73
CA LEU A 200 -17.71 -10.64 24.40
C LEU A 200 -16.65 -11.57 23.78
N ALA A 201 -16.09 -11.19 22.65
CA ALA A 201 -14.78 -11.61 22.15
C ALA A 201 -14.51 -11.00 20.76
N ASN A 202 -13.49 -10.17 20.64
CA ASN A 202 -12.88 -9.58 19.44
C ASN A 202 -13.48 -8.28 18.91
N THR A 203 -13.49 -7.23 19.73
CA THR A 203 -13.52 -5.87 19.18
C THR A 203 -12.08 -5.41 19.06
N THR A 204 -11.51 -5.43 17.85
CA THR A 204 -10.17 -4.86 17.59
C THR A 204 -10.21 -3.37 17.91
N LEU A 205 -9.35 -2.94 18.83
CA LEU A 205 -9.26 -1.53 19.24
C LEU A 205 -8.80 -0.67 18.05
N LYS A 206 -9.43 0.49 17.89
CA LYS A 206 -9.07 1.46 16.84
C LYS A 206 -8.31 2.63 17.44
N ILE A 207 -7.38 3.21 16.68
CA ILE A 207 -6.65 4.42 17.09
C ILE A 207 -7.61 5.56 17.41
N SER A 208 -8.66 5.76 16.61
CA SER A 208 -9.69 6.77 16.84
C SER A 208 -10.40 6.63 18.19
N ASP A 209 -10.52 5.40 18.72
CA ASP A 209 -11.17 5.14 20.00
C ASP A 209 -10.24 5.40 21.17
N ILE A 210 -9.02 4.88 21.11
CA ILE A 210 -8.03 5.05 22.18
C ILE A 210 -7.54 6.50 22.32
N LEU A 211 -7.70 7.32 21.28
CA LEU A 211 -7.41 8.76 21.30
C LEU A 211 -8.52 9.61 21.96
N LYS A 212 -9.72 9.05 22.18
CA LYS A 212 -10.80 9.77 22.86
C LYS A 212 -10.45 9.99 24.35
N SER A 213 -10.66 11.19 24.83
CA SER A 213 -10.34 11.56 26.22
C SER A 213 -11.17 10.81 27.28
N ASP A 214 -12.29 10.23 26.88
CA ASP A 214 -13.22 9.46 27.71
C ASP A 214 -13.15 7.94 27.47
N PHE A 215 -12.16 7.48 26.67
CA PHE A 215 -11.95 6.05 26.45
C PHE A 215 -11.68 5.31 27.76
N ASN A 216 -12.41 4.20 27.98
CA ASN A 216 -12.30 3.41 29.23
C ASN A 216 -11.26 2.30 29.05
N TRP A 217 -10.12 2.43 29.71
CA TRP A 217 -9.02 1.47 29.71
C TRP A 217 -9.16 0.34 30.72
N ASP A 218 -10.13 0.42 31.69
CA ASP A 218 -10.17 -0.48 32.87
C ASP A 218 -10.36 -1.96 32.52
N GLU A 219 -10.97 -2.29 31.37
CA GLU A 219 -11.28 -3.66 30.95
C GLU A 219 -10.56 -4.04 29.64
N VAL A 220 -9.69 -3.16 29.14
CA VAL A 220 -8.95 -3.40 27.90
C VAL A 220 -7.88 -4.46 28.15
N LYS A 221 -7.90 -5.50 27.31
CA LYS A 221 -6.88 -6.54 27.23
C LYS A 221 -6.56 -6.77 25.77
N ILE A 222 -5.27 -6.76 25.43
CA ILE A 222 -4.78 -6.94 24.07
C ILE A 222 -3.67 -7.98 24.04
N GLU A 223 -3.56 -8.69 22.94
CA GLU A 223 -2.47 -9.60 22.63
C GLU A 223 -1.26 -8.82 22.05
N GLU A 224 -0.09 -9.46 22.01
CA GLU A 224 1.16 -8.85 21.54
C GLU A 224 1.04 -8.32 20.09
N ASP A 225 0.42 -9.08 19.19
CA ASP A 225 0.19 -8.69 17.80
C ASP A 225 -0.70 -7.44 17.67
N GLU A 226 -1.72 -7.33 18.51
CA GLU A 226 -2.61 -6.16 18.56
C GLU A 226 -1.89 -4.95 19.16
N PHE A 227 -1.05 -5.16 20.17
CA PHE A 227 -0.19 -4.10 20.71
C PHE A 227 0.78 -3.57 19.65
N ASP A 228 1.47 -4.44 18.91
CA ASP A 228 2.41 -4.06 17.87
C ASP A 228 1.71 -3.26 16.75
N LYS A 229 0.50 -3.66 16.38
CA LYS A 229 -0.32 -2.94 15.41
C LYS A 229 -0.71 -1.56 15.94
N LEU A 230 -1.33 -1.48 17.10
CA LEU A 230 -1.84 -0.23 17.67
C LEU A 230 -0.72 0.76 17.99
N SER A 231 0.41 0.31 18.50
CA SER A 231 1.58 1.15 18.77
C SER A 231 2.16 1.73 17.48
N THR A 232 2.27 0.91 16.44
CA THR A 232 2.70 1.34 15.10
C THR A 232 1.74 2.38 14.51
N ASP A 233 0.44 2.09 14.51
CA ASP A 233 -0.61 2.95 13.97
C ASP A 233 -0.68 4.29 14.73
N LEU A 234 -0.51 4.28 16.05
CA LEU A 234 -0.47 5.48 16.89
C LEU A 234 0.70 6.40 16.51
N ILE A 235 1.89 5.84 16.28
CA ILE A 235 3.05 6.61 15.85
C ILE A 235 2.83 7.18 14.44
N ILE A 236 2.30 6.38 13.51
CA ILE A 236 2.01 6.82 12.14
C ILE A 236 0.93 7.91 12.13
N ASP A 237 -0.14 7.75 12.91
CA ASP A 237 -1.18 8.76 13.09
C ASP A 237 -0.58 10.10 13.57
N PHE A 238 0.27 10.06 14.60
CA PHE A 238 0.99 11.23 15.08
C PHE A 238 1.82 11.89 13.97
N LEU A 239 2.63 11.11 13.25
CA LEU A 239 3.51 11.63 12.18
C LEU A 239 2.71 12.20 11.00
N SER A 240 1.56 11.63 10.69
CA SER A 240 0.68 12.07 9.58
C SER A 240 0.02 13.41 9.86
N LYS A 241 -0.27 13.71 11.13
CA LYS A 241 -0.90 14.96 11.59
C LYS A 241 0.08 16.10 11.87
N ASN A 242 1.38 15.80 11.84
CA ASN A 242 2.44 16.73 12.15
C ASN A 242 3.33 17.05 10.93
N THR A 243 4.33 17.89 11.12
CA THR A 243 5.21 18.35 10.05
C THR A 243 6.33 17.34 9.77
N PRO A 244 7.02 17.39 8.62
CA PRO A 244 8.21 16.55 8.37
C PRO A 244 9.34 16.69 9.39
N GLN A 245 9.31 17.72 10.26
CA GLN A 245 10.27 17.88 11.35
C GLN A 245 10.15 16.75 12.38
N GLU A 246 8.95 16.31 12.69
CA GLU A 246 8.70 15.21 13.64
C GLU A 246 9.24 13.88 13.10
N ARG A 247 9.25 13.70 11.78
CA ARG A 247 9.90 12.54 11.14
C ARG A 247 11.43 12.56 11.34
N GLN A 248 12.07 13.75 11.26
CA GLN A 248 13.49 13.90 11.58
C GLN A 248 13.77 13.62 13.06
N LEU A 249 12.96 14.19 13.97
CA LEU A 249 13.11 13.96 15.41
C LEU A 249 12.92 12.49 15.77
N LEU A 250 11.93 11.83 15.16
CA LEU A 250 11.73 10.39 15.33
C LEU A 250 12.94 9.61 14.81
N ALA A 251 13.39 9.86 13.60
CA ALA A 251 14.50 9.14 12.99
C ALA A 251 15.76 9.15 13.86
N ILE A 252 16.16 10.35 14.39
CA ILE A 252 17.37 10.48 15.22
C ILE A 252 17.22 9.93 16.65
N SER A 253 15.97 9.58 17.05
CA SER A 253 15.66 9.02 18.38
C SER A 253 15.26 7.56 18.31
N TRP A 254 14.98 7.04 17.11
CA TRP A 254 14.38 5.74 16.88
C TRP A 254 15.21 4.58 17.42
N ASN A 255 14.55 3.67 18.10
CA ASN A 255 15.10 2.35 18.37
C ASN A 255 14.86 1.46 17.14
N PHE A 256 15.92 1.06 16.44
CA PHE A 256 15.83 0.28 15.21
C PHE A 256 15.41 -1.19 15.44
N ASP A 257 15.23 -1.61 16.69
CA ASP A 257 14.60 -2.90 17.05
C ASP A 257 13.06 -2.81 17.04
N ASN A 258 12.50 -1.60 17.01
CA ASN A 258 11.06 -1.39 16.90
C ASN A 258 10.53 -1.81 15.51
N PRO A 259 9.19 -2.05 15.38
CA PRO A 259 8.56 -2.48 14.14
C PRO A 259 8.92 -1.58 12.95
N LYS A 260 9.34 -2.19 11.84
CA LYS A 260 9.82 -1.48 10.64
C LYS A 260 8.73 -0.71 9.89
N LYS A 261 7.45 -1.00 10.13
CA LYS A 261 6.30 -0.34 9.46
C LYS A 261 6.34 1.19 9.58
N VAL A 262 6.79 1.74 10.72
CA VAL A 262 6.95 3.19 10.89
C VAL A 262 7.98 3.74 9.90
N ILE A 263 9.12 3.08 9.76
CA ILE A 263 10.17 3.50 8.81
C ILE A 263 9.68 3.31 7.37
N GLN A 264 8.98 2.20 7.07
CA GLN A 264 8.37 1.98 5.75
C GLN A 264 7.39 3.11 5.40
N TRP A 265 6.55 3.56 6.34
CA TRP A 265 5.67 4.69 6.12
C TRP A 265 6.45 5.98 5.83
N ILE A 266 7.48 6.31 6.65
CA ILE A 266 8.30 7.53 6.49
C ILE A 266 8.97 7.59 5.11
N VAL A 267 9.55 6.48 4.65
CA VAL A 267 10.28 6.45 3.37
C VAL A 267 9.38 6.49 2.14
N ASN A 268 8.08 6.27 2.32
CA ASN A 268 7.08 6.39 1.27
C ASN A 268 6.40 7.78 1.23
N GLN A 269 6.77 8.73 2.10
CA GLN A 269 6.24 10.08 2.08
C GLN A 269 7.12 11.00 1.22
N PRO A 270 6.60 11.61 0.14
CA PRO A 270 7.39 12.44 -0.78
C PRO A 270 7.88 13.75 -0.14
N ASP A 271 7.22 14.21 0.92
CA ASP A 271 7.58 15.39 1.69
C ASP A 271 8.55 15.12 2.84
N THR A 272 8.95 13.86 3.05
CA THR A 272 10.03 13.54 4.00
C THR A 272 11.34 14.16 3.53
N ASP A 273 12.06 14.77 4.47
CA ASP A 273 13.32 15.48 4.18
C ASP A 273 14.44 14.50 3.79
N ARG A 274 15.24 14.88 2.79
CA ARG A 274 16.36 14.05 2.29
C ARG A 274 17.39 13.72 3.37
N GLY A 275 17.64 14.65 4.31
CA GLY A 275 18.53 14.39 5.46
C GLY A 275 17.98 13.27 6.35
N THR A 276 16.66 13.26 6.60
CA THR A 276 15.97 12.17 7.34
C THR A 276 16.12 10.83 6.61
N ILE A 277 15.86 10.81 5.30
CA ILE A 277 15.93 9.59 4.49
C ILE A 277 17.36 9.02 4.48
N LEU A 278 18.38 9.90 4.28
CA LEU A 278 19.76 9.45 4.22
C LEU A 278 20.26 8.97 5.60
N TYR A 279 19.78 9.59 6.70
CA TYR A 279 20.00 9.11 8.05
C TYR A 279 19.46 7.69 8.24
N LEU A 280 18.16 7.47 7.94
CA LEU A 280 17.52 6.15 8.05
C LEU A 280 18.23 5.11 7.20
N TYR A 281 18.59 5.45 5.96
CA TYR A 281 19.29 4.55 5.04
C TYR A 281 20.57 3.96 5.66
N TRP A 282 21.42 4.80 6.24
CA TRP A 282 22.69 4.33 6.79
C TRP A 282 22.53 3.56 8.11
N HIS A 283 21.45 3.80 8.85
CA HIS A 283 21.20 3.12 10.13
C HIS A 283 20.55 1.73 10.01
N ILE A 284 20.03 1.36 8.83
CA ILE A 284 19.46 0.03 8.58
C ILE A 284 20.41 -0.92 7.81
N SER A 285 21.70 -0.69 7.91
CA SER A 285 22.77 -1.56 7.39
C SER A 285 22.75 -1.79 5.86
N PRO A 286 22.82 -0.73 5.03
CA PRO A 286 22.77 -0.86 3.58
C PRO A 286 23.92 -1.73 3.01
N THR A 287 25.08 -1.72 3.64
CA THR A 287 26.20 -2.58 3.24
C THR A 287 25.84 -4.06 3.31
N PHE A 288 25.06 -4.46 4.33
CA PHE A 288 24.60 -5.85 4.46
C PHE A 288 23.59 -6.21 3.37
N CYS A 289 22.67 -5.30 3.04
CA CYS A 289 21.72 -5.45 1.93
C CYS A 289 22.44 -5.82 0.61
N LYS A 290 23.58 -5.18 0.33
CA LYS A 290 24.31 -5.37 -0.92
C LYS A 290 25.08 -6.70 -1.03
N ASN A 291 25.03 -7.56 -0.01
CA ASN A 291 25.50 -8.93 -0.08
C ASN A 291 24.53 -9.86 -0.85
N PHE A 292 23.31 -9.41 -1.12
CA PHE A 292 22.31 -10.16 -1.87
C PHE A 292 22.14 -9.59 -3.27
N SER A 293 22.07 -10.46 -4.28
CA SER A 293 21.89 -10.05 -5.69
C SER A 293 20.44 -9.63 -5.98
N ASN A 294 19.48 -10.13 -5.20
CA ASN A 294 18.05 -9.86 -5.32
C ASN A 294 17.33 -10.24 -4.04
N ARG A 295 16.03 -9.84 -3.94
CA ARG A 295 15.16 -10.07 -2.79
C ARG A 295 15.06 -11.55 -2.40
N LYS A 296 14.89 -12.43 -3.38
CA LYS A 296 14.75 -13.88 -3.16
C LYS A 296 16.00 -14.47 -2.49
N GLU A 297 17.19 -14.04 -2.89
CA GLU A 297 18.42 -14.46 -2.24
C GLU A 297 18.52 -13.99 -0.79
N CYS A 298 18.03 -12.78 -0.49
CA CYS A 298 17.93 -12.28 0.88
C CYS A 298 16.97 -13.14 1.70
N GLU A 299 15.79 -13.39 1.21
CA GLU A 299 14.76 -14.20 1.85
C GLU A 299 15.23 -15.64 2.14
N GLU A 300 15.88 -16.30 1.16
CA GLU A 300 16.38 -17.67 1.30
C GLU A 300 17.55 -17.80 2.31
N ASN A 301 18.35 -16.74 2.51
CA ASN A 301 19.56 -16.81 3.34
C ASN A 301 19.41 -16.08 4.68
N GLU A 302 18.69 -14.96 4.71
CA GLU A 302 18.58 -14.05 5.86
C GLU A 302 17.17 -13.44 5.92
N SER A 303 16.13 -14.26 6.06
CA SER A 303 14.72 -13.84 6.03
C SER A 303 14.38 -12.77 7.07
N TRP A 304 15.05 -12.77 8.22
CA TRP A 304 14.90 -11.74 9.26
C TRP A 304 15.28 -10.32 8.81
N TYR A 305 16.10 -10.19 7.76
CA TYR A 305 16.57 -8.90 7.21
C TYR A 305 15.71 -8.40 6.05
N LEU A 306 14.69 -9.13 5.66
CA LEU A 306 13.92 -8.86 4.43
C LEU A 306 13.23 -7.50 4.45
N GLU A 307 12.69 -7.08 5.57
CA GLU A 307 12.05 -5.76 5.72
C GLU A 307 13.06 -4.62 5.53
N ASP A 308 14.25 -4.71 6.13
CA ASP A 308 15.31 -3.72 5.93
C ASP A 308 15.82 -3.73 4.49
N TYR A 309 15.90 -4.91 3.85
CA TYR A 309 16.23 -5.04 2.43
C TYR A 309 15.24 -4.27 1.54
N ASP A 310 13.95 -4.44 1.78
CA ASP A 310 12.89 -3.78 1.01
C ASP A 310 12.88 -2.26 1.25
N ILE A 311 13.07 -1.80 2.49
CA ILE A 311 13.21 -0.37 2.82
C ILE A 311 14.41 0.25 2.09
N ILE A 312 15.58 -0.39 2.12
CA ILE A 312 16.79 0.10 1.47
C ILE A 312 16.58 0.26 -0.04
N ASN A 313 16.03 -0.76 -0.70
CA ASN A 313 15.77 -0.68 -2.14
C ASN A 313 14.71 0.37 -2.48
N THR A 314 13.70 0.55 -1.64
CA THR A 314 12.70 1.62 -1.77
C THR A 314 13.35 2.99 -1.66
N ILE A 315 14.22 3.22 -0.67
CA ILE A 315 14.95 4.48 -0.51
C ILE A 315 15.80 4.77 -1.76
N GLU A 316 16.59 3.80 -2.23
CA GLU A 316 17.46 3.99 -3.40
C GLU A 316 16.65 4.32 -4.66
N LYS A 317 15.55 3.59 -4.92
CA LYS A 317 14.63 3.85 -6.03
C LYS A 317 14.06 5.27 -5.93
N ASN A 318 13.52 5.64 -4.78
CA ASN A 318 12.90 6.94 -4.54
C ASN A 318 13.93 8.08 -4.63
N TRP A 319 15.14 7.88 -4.13
CA TRP A 319 16.21 8.87 -4.20
C TRP A 319 16.63 9.16 -5.64
N ILE A 320 16.91 8.11 -6.41
CA ILE A 320 17.32 8.24 -7.83
C ILE A 320 16.23 8.87 -8.69
N SER A 321 14.95 8.60 -8.38
CA SER A 321 13.82 9.19 -9.09
C SER A 321 13.46 10.61 -8.64
N ASP A 322 14.25 11.21 -7.75
CA ASP A 322 13.98 12.53 -7.17
C ASP A 322 12.60 12.63 -6.48
N PHE A 323 12.18 11.54 -5.83
CA PHE A 323 10.90 11.47 -5.11
C PHE A 323 10.85 12.44 -3.91
N TYR A 324 11.95 12.54 -3.14
CA TYR A 324 12.04 13.42 -1.97
C TYR A 324 12.40 14.84 -2.40
N LYS A 325 11.53 15.82 -2.13
CA LYS A 325 11.67 17.21 -2.60
C LYS A 325 12.26 18.15 -1.56
N ASN A 326 12.18 17.80 -0.27
CA ASN A 326 12.64 18.65 0.82
C ASN A 326 14.09 18.35 1.17
N GLN A 327 14.88 19.40 1.42
CA GLN A 327 16.24 19.27 1.92
C GLN A 327 16.54 20.42 2.88
N ILE A 328 16.23 20.19 4.15
CA ILE A 328 16.34 21.15 5.26
C ILE A 328 17.42 20.67 6.24
N TYR A 329 17.48 19.37 6.54
CA TYR A 329 18.33 18.81 7.57
C TYR A 329 19.65 18.31 7.00
N ALA A 330 20.71 18.57 7.80
CA ALA A 330 22.05 18.11 7.48
C ALA A 330 22.20 16.62 7.81
N PHE A 331 22.89 15.90 6.94
CA PHE A 331 23.43 14.58 7.24
C PHE A 331 24.72 14.31 6.47
N ASN A 332 25.70 13.75 7.15
CA ASN A 332 26.96 13.32 6.54
C ASN A 332 27.24 11.86 6.93
N PRO A 333 27.13 10.90 5.98
CA PRO A 333 27.31 9.48 6.29
C PRO A 333 28.72 9.11 6.72
N SER A 334 29.73 9.92 6.40
CA SER A 334 31.11 9.71 6.86
C SER A 334 31.48 10.44 8.17
N ASN A 335 30.52 11.19 8.74
CA ASN A 335 30.70 11.88 10.02
C ASN A 335 29.35 12.18 10.66
N ASP A 336 28.65 11.15 11.14
CA ASP A 336 27.34 11.27 11.74
C ASP A 336 27.41 11.94 13.12
N VAL A 337 26.92 13.17 13.20
CA VAL A 337 26.96 13.98 14.43
C VAL A 337 26.07 13.39 15.55
N TYR A 338 25.02 12.66 15.21
CA TYR A 338 24.13 12.00 16.16
C TYR A 338 24.74 10.75 16.79
N CYS A 339 25.74 10.16 16.11
CA CYS A 339 26.51 9.00 16.57
C CYS A 339 27.96 9.35 16.88
N GLY A 340 28.23 10.56 17.39
CA GLY A 340 29.56 10.98 17.85
C GLY A 340 30.60 11.06 16.73
N GLY A 341 30.20 11.31 15.50
CA GLY A 341 31.06 11.42 14.33
C GLY A 341 31.39 10.07 13.68
N TYR A 342 30.55 9.06 13.87
CA TYR A 342 30.75 7.74 13.28
C TYR A 342 30.72 7.82 11.74
N ASP A 343 31.59 7.03 11.10
CA ASP A 343 31.71 6.90 9.64
C ASP A 343 31.07 5.60 9.17
N TRP A 344 29.77 5.67 8.81
CA TRP A 344 29.00 4.55 8.29
C TRP A 344 29.55 3.99 6.97
N THR A 345 30.21 4.87 6.17
CA THR A 345 30.75 4.49 4.86
C THR A 345 32.01 3.65 4.96
N SER A 346 32.68 3.67 6.13
CA SER A 346 33.93 2.93 6.36
C SER A 346 33.79 1.41 6.26
N GLU A 347 32.59 0.90 6.46
CA GLU A 347 32.29 -0.54 6.37
C GLU A 347 31.99 -1.00 4.93
N TYR A 348 31.78 -0.06 4.01
CA TYR A 348 31.46 -0.37 2.63
C TYR A 348 32.74 -0.63 1.79
N ASP A 349 32.83 -1.83 1.21
CA ASP A 349 33.83 -2.21 0.23
C ASP A 349 33.15 -2.76 -1.02
N LYS A 350 33.10 -1.95 -2.08
CA LYS A 350 32.43 -2.32 -3.35
C LYS A 350 32.96 -3.62 -3.99
N ASN A 351 34.15 -4.08 -3.60
CA ASN A 351 34.71 -5.32 -4.13
C ASN A 351 34.21 -6.57 -3.35
N LYS A 352 33.50 -6.37 -2.26
CA LYS A 352 32.97 -7.45 -1.40
C LYS A 352 31.46 -7.63 -1.52
N VAL A 353 30.76 -6.69 -2.11
CA VAL A 353 29.31 -6.74 -2.27
C VAL A 353 28.92 -7.28 -3.65
N LYS A 354 27.70 -7.80 -3.78
CA LYS A 354 27.15 -8.30 -5.07
C LYS A 354 26.50 -7.17 -5.87
N VAL A 355 25.94 -6.19 -5.18
CA VAL A 355 25.29 -5.01 -5.77
C VAL A 355 25.96 -3.77 -5.17
N GLU A 356 26.32 -2.79 -5.98
CA GLU A 356 26.92 -1.56 -5.48
C GLU A 356 25.86 -0.64 -4.85
N ILE A 357 26.21 0.07 -3.79
CA ILE A 357 25.44 1.19 -3.27
C ILE A 357 25.50 2.33 -4.30
N PRO A 358 24.37 2.94 -4.70
CA PRO A 358 24.38 4.11 -5.58
C PRO A 358 25.23 5.24 -5.03
N SER A 359 25.97 5.91 -5.92
CA SER A 359 26.90 7.01 -5.53
C SER A 359 26.19 8.16 -4.81
N GLU A 360 24.92 8.37 -5.12
CA GLU A 360 24.04 9.38 -4.56
C GLU A 360 23.79 9.19 -3.06
N MET A 361 23.88 7.94 -2.57
CA MET A 361 23.70 7.64 -1.14
C MET A 361 24.90 8.06 -0.27
N PHE A 362 26.01 8.49 -0.89
CA PHE A 362 27.19 9.03 -0.21
C PHE A 362 27.19 10.56 -0.18
N GLU A 363 26.13 11.21 -0.63
CA GLU A 363 26.04 12.68 -0.58
C GLU A 363 26.18 13.20 0.85
N VAL A 364 26.83 14.35 0.98
CA VAL A 364 26.86 15.14 2.21
C VAL A 364 25.84 16.23 2.07
N LEU A 365 24.82 16.19 2.90
CA LEU A 365 23.74 17.15 2.90
C LEU A 365 24.01 18.24 3.94
N ASP A 366 24.09 19.49 3.48
CA ASP A 366 24.16 20.66 4.35
C ASP A 366 22.76 21.05 4.83
N GLY A 367 22.65 21.66 6.02
CA GLY A 367 21.36 22.12 6.52
C GLY A 367 21.33 22.29 8.04
N GLU A 368 20.14 22.20 8.61
CA GLU A 368 19.93 22.31 10.04
C GLU A 368 20.24 20.97 10.74
N THR A 369 20.79 21.05 11.95
CA THR A 369 20.94 19.90 12.84
C THR A 369 20.02 20.12 14.03
N LEU A 370 19.03 19.22 14.21
CA LEU A 370 18.12 19.28 15.35
C LEU A 370 18.79 18.65 16.59
N GLU A 371 18.42 19.15 17.75
CA GLU A 371 18.78 18.45 19.00
C GLU A 371 17.92 17.18 19.13
N LYS A 372 18.52 16.09 19.62
CA LYS A 372 17.80 14.86 19.91
C LYS A 372 16.75 15.14 20.98
N PRO A 373 15.47 14.84 20.74
CA PRO A 373 14.42 15.07 21.74
C PRO A 373 14.58 14.09 22.92
N GLU A 374 14.01 14.45 24.06
CA GLU A 374 13.88 13.56 25.22
C GLU A 374 12.66 12.62 25.01
N TRP A 375 12.68 11.87 23.93
CA TRP A 375 11.67 10.86 23.63
C TRP A 375 12.14 9.48 24.12
N GLU A 376 11.29 8.79 24.84
CA GLU A 376 11.60 7.45 25.34
C GLU A 376 11.53 6.45 24.17
N GLU A 377 12.66 5.82 23.86
CA GLU A 377 12.83 4.87 22.76
C GLU A 377 12.33 5.36 21.37
N GLY A 378 12.33 6.67 21.16
CA GLY A 378 11.85 7.30 19.94
C GLY A 378 10.35 7.57 19.92
N ILE A 379 9.63 7.30 21.00
CA ILE A 379 8.19 7.56 21.10
C ILE A 379 7.96 9.03 21.42
N PRO A 380 7.18 9.76 20.58
CA PRO A 380 6.85 11.17 20.83
C PRO A 380 6.13 11.36 22.15
N SER A 381 6.56 12.38 22.93
CA SER A 381 5.98 12.67 24.25
C SER A 381 4.47 12.90 24.22
N ASP A 382 3.94 13.38 23.09
CA ASP A 382 2.51 13.69 22.92
C ASP A 382 1.63 12.43 22.93
N ILE A 383 2.19 11.27 22.58
CA ILE A 383 1.48 9.97 22.54
C ILE A 383 1.96 8.99 23.63
N LEU A 384 2.94 9.39 24.45
CA LEU A 384 3.53 8.51 25.46
C LEU A 384 2.50 7.99 26.47
N ASP A 385 1.61 8.86 26.97
CA ASP A 385 0.56 8.47 27.92
C ASP A 385 -0.40 7.39 27.36
N ILE A 386 -0.62 7.38 26.06
CA ILE A 386 -1.48 6.36 25.39
C ILE A 386 -0.68 5.09 25.18
N MET A 387 0.58 5.22 24.80
CA MET A 387 1.49 4.08 24.65
C MET A 387 1.65 3.31 25.96
N ASP A 388 1.81 4.02 27.09
CA ASP A 388 1.87 3.42 28.42
C ASP A 388 0.60 2.63 28.74
N LYS A 389 -0.58 3.17 28.40
CA LYS A 389 -1.85 2.48 28.60
C LYS A 389 -2.01 1.24 27.70
N LEU A 390 -1.48 1.28 26.48
CA LEU A 390 -1.42 0.10 25.62
C LEU A 390 -0.51 -0.98 26.24
N CYS A 391 0.65 -0.59 26.77
CA CYS A 391 1.53 -1.52 27.49
C CYS A 391 0.85 -2.13 28.71
N ASP A 392 0.12 -1.33 29.50
CA ASP A 392 -0.63 -1.80 30.67
C ASP A 392 -1.79 -2.75 30.31
N ALA A 393 -2.29 -2.66 29.08
CA ALA A 393 -3.38 -3.50 28.56
C ALA A 393 -2.91 -4.85 28.01
N LEU A 394 -1.60 -5.08 27.84
CA LEU A 394 -1.07 -6.38 27.43
C LEU A 394 -1.46 -7.46 28.45
N ASP A 395 -1.98 -8.58 27.96
CA ASP A 395 -2.18 -9.78 28.78
C ASP A 395 -0.84 -10.51 28.94
N ASP A 396 -0.46 -10.79 30.22
CA ASP A 396 0.76 -11.53 30.59
C ASP A 396 0.73 -13.02 30.15
#